data_08f9c689e16c7677945d3156d5ebbd28
#
_entry.id   08f9c689e16c7677945d3156d5ebbd28
#
_cell.length_a   1.000
_cell.length_b   1.000
_cell.length_c   1.000
_cell.angle_alpha   90.00
_cell.angle_beta   90.00
_cell.angle_gamma   90.00
#
_symmetry.space_group_name_H-M   'P 1'
#
loop_
_entity.id
_entity.type
_entity.pdbx_description
1 polymer ?
#
loop_
_entity_poly.entity_id
_entity_poly.type
_entity_poly.pdbx_seq_one_letter_code
_entity_poly.pdbx_strand_id
1 'polypeptide(L)'
;IALFPRQNASASAGKPSRKITGTILDPLGDPVIGANVVVKGTTNGTITDMDGNFSVEASDNDILQVSYIGFMPQDIAVKGKSELTVTIREDTQKLDEVVVVGYGTQKKVNLTGAVEQVTSEVFDNRSISNVTQALQGTIPNLNISMTDGKPNRTAEYNIRGTTSIGQKGSALILIDGVEGDPSMLNPNDIASVSVLKDAASAAIYGARGAFGVVLISTKNPSKDKTSVTYSGNFTMKSPTKVPDVVTDGYTYAKYFNEAWSAYYDYSQTPQNINKTLKFSQEYLEELERRSGISGLPEVEIGPNGDYVYYGNTDWYKELYKKSTFATDHNISVSGSSGKTSFYVTGRYYGQDGLFRYNTDDYKLFNMRAKGAVQVFDWLKVEDNLEYSSMTYHNPLNVGEGGGIWRNIADEGHILAPMFNPDGTLTHSAAYTVGDFWYGKNGIDTEQRILKNTVSTTASFLKDKLRIKGDFTFQNNDNDQTQIRVPVPFSRRPGVIEYVGSSKNDIQNTNKTTSYLASNIYGEYEDTFKEVHYFKAMVGYNYEESRMKNVKVLRNGLIFDDAEDLNMALGQTINTEGGYSKWRISGGFFRLNYVFNDRYLLEVNCLLYTSPS
;
A
#
# COMPACT_ATOMS: atom_id res chain seq x y z
N ILE A 1 -18.39 17.08 -21.49
CA ILE A 1 -19.25 17.00 -22.70
C ILE A 1 -18.27 17.03 -23.87
N ALA A 2 -17.91 15.88 -24.42
CA ALA A 2 -17.11 15.77 -25.64
C ALA A 2 -18.07 15.58 -26.81
N LEU A 3 -18.11 16.55 -27.70
CA LEU A 3 -18.81 16.49 -28.96
C LEU A 3 -17.93 15.69 -29.94
N PHE A 4 -18.36 14.47 -30.26
CA PHE A 4 -17.83 13.73 -31.41
C PHE A 4 -18.60 14.12 -32.67
N PRO A 5 -17.94 14.37 -33.79
CA PRO A 5 -18.65 14.62 -35.07
C PRO A 5 -19.33 13.32 -35.51
N ARG A 6 -20.61 13.41 -35.83
CA ARG A 6 -21.35 12.34 -36.54
C ARG A 6 -20.67 12.11 -37.90
N GLN A 7 -20.00 10.97 -38.03
CA GLN A 7 -19.72 10.44 -39.36
C GLN A 7 -21.01 9.90 -39.94
N ASN A 8 -21.39 10.45 -41.10
CA ASN A 8 -22.46 9.93 -41.92
C ASN A 8 -22.12 8.48 -42.30
N ALA A 9 -22.89 7.53 -41.85
CA ALA A 9 -22.87 6.19 -42.36
C ALA A 9 -23.36 6.24 -43.83
N SER A 10 -22.42 6.10 -44.77
CA SER A 10 -22.76 5.72 -46.13
C SER A 10 -23.35 4.32 -46.07
N ALA A 11 -24.61 4.19 -46.42
CA ALA A 11 -25.28 2.92 -46.60
C ALA A 11 -24.52 2.11 -47.66
N SER A 12 -23.70 1.17 -47.24
CA SER A 12 -23.16 0.11 -48.05
C SER A 12 -24.33 -0.75 -48.51
N ALA A 13 -24.53 -0.90 -49.79
CA ALA A 13 -25.51 -1.81 -50.41
C ALA A 13 -25.33 -3.20 -49.79
N GLY A 14 -26.36 -3.71 -49.08
CA GLY A 14 -26.33 -4.95 -48.35
C GLY A 14 -25.94 -6.11 -49.25
N LYS A 15 -24.79 -6.74 -48.96
CA LYS A 15 -24.51 -8.09 -49.45
C LYS A 15 -25.59 -9.03 -48.92
N PRO A 16 -26.08 -10.00 -49.69
CA PRO A 16 -27.08 -10.94 -49.21
C PRO A 16 -26.52 -11.71 -48.00
N SER A 17 -26.99 -11.41 -46.81
CA SER A 17 -26.69 -12.16 -45.60
C SER A 17 -27.73 -13.27 -45.45
N ARG A 18 -27.29 -14.40 -44.92
CA ARG A 18 -28.16 -15.53 -44.59
C ARG A 18 -27.86 -16.02 -43.18
N LYS A 19 -28.79 -16.73 -42.62
CA LYS A 19 -28.66 -17.34 -41.30
C LYS A 19 -27.72 -18.54 -41.38
N ILE A 20 -26.61 -18.48 -40.68
CA ILE A 20 -25.64 -19.56 -40.50
C ILE A 20 -25.86 -20.15 -39.11
N THR A 21 -26.03 -21.47 -39.03
CA THR A 21 -26.15 -22.21 -37.79
C THR A 21 -24.96 -23.14 -37.63
N GLY A 22 -24.70 -23.59 -36.42
CA GLY A 22 -23.64 -24.58 -36.19
C GLY A 22 -23.47 -24.93 -34.74
N THR A 23 -22.57 -25.90 -34.48
CA THR A 23 -22.26 -26.38 -33.14
C THR A 23 -20.77 -26.25 -32.88
N ILE A 24 -20.41 -25.81 -31.69
CA ILE A 24 -19.02 -25.72 -31.22
C ILE A 24 -18.79 -26.85 -30.22
N LEU A 25 -17.77 -27.67 -30.52
CA LEU A 25 -17.36 -28.80 -29.70
C LEU A 25 -15.94 -28.59 -29.19
N ASP A 26 -15.64 -29.17 -28.05
CA ASP A 26 -14.28 -29.31 -27.54
C ASP A 26 -13.51 -30.49 -28.22
N PRO A 27 -12.22 -30.71 -27.92
CA PRO A 27 -11.45 -31.83 -28.46
C PRO A 27 -11.96 -33.21 -28.07
N LEU A 28 -12.75 -33.35 -27.00
CA LEU A 28 -13.37 -34.60 -26.55
C LEU A 28 -14.71 -34.83 -27.21
N GLY A 29 -15.25 -33.86 -27.92
CA GLY A 29 -16.55 -33.93 -28.61
C GLY A 29 -17.72 -33.40 -27.76
N ASP A 30 -17.43 -32.79 -26.61
CA ASP A 30 -18.46 -32.22 -25.76
C ASP A 30 -18.87 -30.82 -26.22
N PRO A 31 -20.16 -30.39 -26.10
CA PRO A 31 -20.64 -29.07 -26.52
C PRO A 31 -20.04 -27.95 -25.64
N VAL A 32 -19.56 -26.89 -26.27
CA VAL A 32 -18.99 -25.72 -25.59
C VAL A 32 -20.05 -24.64 -25.40
N ILE A 33 -20.44 -24.42 -24.16
CA ILE A 33 -21.48 -23.44 -23.76
C ILE A 33 -20.84 -22.06 -23.59
N GLY A 34 -21.47 -21.01 -24.18
CA GLY A 34 -21.05 -19.62 -24.01
C GLY A 34 -19.82 -19.22 -24.85
N ALA A 35 -19.45 -20.02 -25.86
CA ALA A 35 -18.43 -19.62 -26.81
C ALA A 35 -18.92 -18.44 -27.66
N ASN A 36 -18.05 -17.45 -27.88
CA ASN A 36 -18.37 -16.25 -28.65
C ASN A 36 -18.11 -16.50 -30.14
N VAL A 37 -19.10 -16.20 -30.98
CA VAL A 37 -19.04 -16.34 -32.46
C VAL A 37 -19.36 -15.00 -33.08
N VAL A 38 -18.38 -14.34 -33.70
CA VAL A 38 -18.48 -13.00 -34.27
C VAL A 38 -18.10 -13.01 -35.74
N VAL A 39 -18.83 -12.28 -36.58
CA VAL A 39 -18.41 -12.01 -37.94
C VAL A 39 -17.22 -11.04 -37.92
N LYS A 40 -16.05 -11.54 -38.34
CA LYS A 40 -14.77 -10.84 -38.24
C LYS A 40 -14.82 -9.43 -38.87
N GLY A 41 -14.42 -8.42 -38.08
CA GLY A 41 -14.43 -7.02 -38.48
C GLY A 41 -15.78 -6.31 -38.34
N THR A 42 -16.77 -6.95 -37.71
CA THR A 42 -18.09 -6.37 -37.41
C THR A 42 -18.47 -6.52 -35.95
N THR A 43 -19.56 -5.90 -35.54
CA THR A 43 -20.16 -6.10 -34.21
C THR A 43 -21.25 -7.18 -34.20
N ASN A 44 -21.46 -7.86 -35.33
CA ASN A 44 -22.48 -8.90 -35.49
C ASN A 44 -21.93 -10.21 -34.95
N GLY A 45 -22.54 -10.75 -33.89
CA GLY A 45 -22.12 -11.98 -33.23
C GLY A 45 -23.17 -12.56 -32.30
N THR A 46 -22.91 -13.77 -31.82
CA THR A 46 -23.75 -14.53 -30.90
C THR A 46 -22.88 -15.34 -29.96
N ILE A 47 -23.50 -15.94 -28.94
CA ILE A 47 -22.88 -16.93 -28.04
C ILE A 47 -23.57 -18.27 -28.22
N THR A 48 -22.85 -19.36 -27.97
CA THR A 48 -23.41 -20.72 -28.00
C THR A 48 -24.34 -21.00 -26.81
N ASP A 49 -25.37 -21.77 -27.07
CA ASP A 49 -26.35 -22.25 -26.08
C ASP A 49 -25.83 -23.47 -25.26
N MET A 50 -26.73 -24.10 -24.46
CA MET A 50 -26.38 -25.24 -23.61
C MET A 50 -25.94 -26.48 -24.38
N ASP A 51 -26.35 -26.61 -25.64
CA ASP A 51 -25.98 -27.71 -26.53
C ASP A 51 -24.83 -27.34 -27.48
N GLY A 52 -24.16 -26.19 -27.20
CA GLY A 52 -23.06 -25.68 -28.01
C GLY A 52 -23.49 -25.07 -29.36
N ASN A 53 -24.79 -24.89 -29.62
CA ASN A 53 -25.29 -24.39 -30.89
C ASN A 53 -25.25 -22.86 -30.95
N PHE A 54 -24.99 -22.34 -32.14
CA PHE A 54 -25.04 -20.91 -32.43
C PHE A 54 -25.84 -20.61 -33.68
N SER A 55 -26.25 -19.35 -33.82
CA SER A 55 -26.94 -18.83 -35.00
C SER A 55 -26.55 -17.38 -35.23
N VAL A 56 -25.95 -17.06 -36.36
CA VAL A 56 -25.48 -15.73 -36.73
C VAL A 56 -25.79 -15.41 -38.18
N GLU A 57 -26.09 -14.18 -38.51
CA GLU A 57 -26.25 -13.73 -39.90
C GLU A 57 -24.91 -13.38 -40.53
N ALA A 58 -24.56 -14.02 -41.65
CA ALA A 58 -23.30 -13.78 -42.34
C ALA A 58 -23.44 -14.00 -43.85
N SER A 59 -22.55 -13.40 -44.61
CA SER A 59 -22.45 -13.58 -46.06
C SER A 59 -21.48 -14.73 -46.39
N ASP A 60 -21.58 -15.28 -47.60
CA ASP A 60 -20.76 -16.42 -48.07
C ASP A 60 -19.24 -16.17 -48.01
N ASN A 61 -18.82 -14.92 -48.11
CA ASN A 61 -17.40 -14.53 -48.05
C ASN A 61 -16.93 -14.09 -46.68
N ASP A 62 -17.80 -14.12 -45.67
CA ASP A 62 -17.44 -13.71 -44.33
C ASP A 62 -16.65 -14.81 -43.59
N ILE A 63 -15.91 -14.37 -42.59
CA ILE A 63 -15.16 -15.23 -41.68
C ILE A 63 -15.81 -15.12 -40.30
N LEU A 64 -16.19 -16.23 -39.72
CA LEU A 64 -16.62 -16.28 -38.34
C LEU A 64 -15.39 -16.50 -37.43
N GLN A 65 -15.20 -15.63 -36.48
CA GLN A 65 -14.22 -15.78 -35.42
C GLN A 65 -14.88 -16.41 -34.20
N VAL A 66 -14.42 -17.60 -33.84
CA VAL A 66 -14.86 -18.34 -32.67
C VAL A 66 -13.83 -18.17 -31.56
N SER A 67 -14.26 -17.77 -30.38
CA SER A 67 -13.38 -17.61 -29.22
C SER A 67 -14.06 -18.10 -27.94
N TYR A 68 -13.29 -18.77 -27.09
CA TYR A 68 -13.72 -19.24 -25.77
C TYR A 68 -12.54 -19.24 -24.80
N ILE A 69 -12.80 -19.01 -23.51
CA ILE A 69 -11.76 -18.95 -22.48
C ILE A 69 -11.04 -20.31 -22.39
N GLY A 70 -9.72 -20.32 -22.51
CA GLY A 70 -8.89 -21.53 -22.49
C GLY A 70 -8.71 -22.22 -23.85
N PHE A 71 -9.25 -21.66 -24.93
CA PHE A 71 -9.14 -22.22 -26.27
C PHE A 71 -8.57 -21.18 -27.26
N MET A 72 -7.82 -21.67 -28.27
CA MET A 72 -7.28 -20.80 -29.34
C MET A 72 -8.40 -20.20 -30.18
N PRO A 73 -8.44 -18.88 -30.40
CA PRO A 73 -9.39 -18.28 -31.34
C PRO A 73 -9.20 -18.86 -32.72
N GLN A 74 -10.31 -19.24 -33.38
CA GLN A 74 -10.29 -19.83 -34.73
C GLN A 74 -11.10 -18.99 -35.69
N ASP A 75 -10.54 -18.77 -36.88
CA ASP A 75 -11.19 -18.09 -38.00
C ASP A 75 -11.76 -19.14 -38.97
N ILE A 76 -13.07 -19.17 -39.13
CA ILE A 76 -13.82 -20.13 -39.93
C ILE A 76 -14.46 -19.41 -41.11
N ALA A 77 -14.09 -19.75 -42.34
CA ALA A 77 -14.71 -19.20 -43.53
C ALA A 77 -16.09 -19.83 -43.78
N VAL A 78 -17.10 -19.01 -43.99
CA VAL A 78 -18.49 -19.45 -44.27
C VAL A 78 -18.59 -20.26 -45.55
N LYS A 79 -17.96 -19.78 -46.65
CA LYS A 79 -17.84 -20.47 -47.95
C LYS A 79 -19.11 -21.18 -48.44
N GLY A 80 -20.27 -20.54 -48.34
CA GLY A 80 -21.53 -21.11 -48.84
C GLY A 80 -22.17 -22.19 -47.97
N LYS A 81 -21.59 -22.54 -46.81
CA LYS A 81 -22.14 -23.51 -45.85
C LYS A 81 -23.20 -22.82 -44.96
N SER A 82 -24.35 -23.47 -44.78
CA SER A 82 -25.43 -23.01 -43.91
C SER A 82 -25.33 -23.59 -42.48
N GLU A 83 -24.58 -24.69 -42.35
CA GLU A 83 -24.34 -25.38 -41.10
C GLU A 83 -22.85 -25.63 -40.90
N LEU A 84 -22.33 -25.38 -39.72
CA LEU A 84 -20.91 -25.47 -39.38
C LEU A 84 -20.72 -26.23 -38.07
N THR A 85 -19.92 -27.30 -38.08
CA THR A 85 -19.43 -27.90 -36.86
C THR A 85 -17.96 -27.49 -36.66
N VAL A 86 -17.65 -26.88 -35.54
CA VAL A 86 -16.33 -26.35 -35.24
C VAL A 86 -15.82 -27.02 -33.98
N THR A 87 -14.72 -27.75 -34.10
CA THR A 87 -14.01 -28.26 -32.94
C THR A 87 -12.92 -27.24 -32.58
N ILE A 88 -13.07 -26.59 -31.42
CA ILE A 88 -12.07 -25.64 -30.91
C ILE A 88 -10.90 -26.44 -30.31
N ARG A 89 -9.71 -25.83 -30.44
CA ARG A 89 -8.48 -26.44 -29.91
C ARG A 89 -8.13 -25.77 -28.61
N GLU A 90 -7.81 -26.55 -27.60
CA GLU A 90 -7.26 -26.00 -26.35
C GLU A 90 -6.08 -25.10 -26.69
N ASP A 91 -6.04 -23.94 -26.05
CA ASP A 91 -4.86 -23.08 -26.09
C ASP A 91 -3.75 -23.76 -25.25
N THR A 92 -3.07 -24.72 -25.90
CA THR A 92 -1.89 -25.37 -25.32
C THR A 92 -0.68 -24.43 -25.28
N GLN A 93 -0.74 -23.28 -25.93
CA GLN A 93 0.02 -22.12 -25.54
C GLN A 93 -0.67 -21.44 -24.31
N LYS A 94 -0.82 -22.16 -23.19
CA LYS A 94 -0.57 -21.51 -21.93
C LYS A 94 0.80 -20.87 -22.13
N LEU A 95 0.84 -19.54 -22.28
CA LEU A 95 2.04 -18.76 -22.04
C LEU A 95 2.62 -19.37 -20.78
N ASP A 96 3.75 -20.06 -20.92
CA ASP A 96 4.39 -20.76 -19.80
C ASP A 96 4.50 -19.73 -18.70
N GLU A 97 3.60 -19.81 -17.71
CA GLU A 97 3.54 -18.84 -16.62
C GLU A 97 4.89 -18.88 -15.93
N VAL A 98 5.67 -17.84 -16.14
CA VAL A 98 7.04 -17.74 -15.66
C VAL A 98 7.02 -17.01 -14.33
N VAL A 99 7.51 -17.67 -13.31
CA VAL A 99 7.60 -17.15 -11.95
C VAL A 99 9.04 -16.72 -11.67
N VAL A 100 9.21 -15.54 -11.08
CA VAL A 100 10.52 -15.11 -10.57
C VAL A 100 10.83 -15.91 -9.30
N VAL A 101 11.96 -16.62 -9.30
CA VAL A 101 12.41 -17.44 -8.18
C VAL A 101 13.91 -17.21 -7.97
N GLY A 102 14.26 -16.51 -6.93
CA GLY A 102 15.65 -16.15 -6.66
C GLY A 102 16.21 -15.19 -7.71
N TYR A 103 17.39 -15.49 -8.21
CA TYR A 103 18.10 -14.68 -9.21
C TYR A 103 17.65 -14.96 -10.66
N GLY A 104 16.67 -15.84 -10.87
CA GLY A 104 16.22 -16.21 -12.21
C GLY A 104 14.71 -16.39 -12.32
N THR A 105 14.28 -16.80 -13.50
CA THR A 105 12.88 -17.15 -13.77
C THR A 105 12.76 -18.64 -14.03
N GLN A 106 11.64 -19.24 -13.61
CA GLN A 106 11.30 -20.62 -13.88
C GLN A 106 9.87 -20.72 -14.40
N LYS A 107 9.61 -21.72 -15.24
CA LYS A 107 8.23 -22.08 -15.61
C LYS A 107 7.49 -22.56 -14.35
N LYS A 108 6.29 -22.11 -14.13
CA LYS A 108 5.48 -22.49 -12.95
C LYS A 108 5.32 -24.00 -12.81
N VAL A 109 5.19 -24.69 -13.94
CA VAL A 109 5.09 -26.17 -14.00
C VAL A 109 6.36 -26.90 -13.52
N ASN A 110 7.51 -26.23 -13.55
CA ASN A 110 8.81 -26.78 -13.14
C ASN A 110 9.20 -26.43 -11.70
N LEU A 111 8.32 -25.75 -10.95
CA LEU A 111 8.58 -25.40 -9.57
C LEU A 111 8.38 -26.63 -8.67
N THR A 112 9.38 -26.90 -7.83
CA THR A 112 9.33 -27.96 -6.82
C THR A 112 8.80 -27.45 -5.49
N GLY A 113 8.86 -26.15 -5.26
CA GLY A 113 8.49 -25.49 -4.02
C GLY A 113 7.10 -24.84 -4.05
N ALA A 114 6.56 -24.54 -2.85
CA ALA A 114 5.28 -23.84 -2.69
C ALA A 114 5.43 -22.35 -2.98
N VAL A 115 5.15 -21.96 -4.21
CA VAL A 115 5.18 -20.57 -4.68
C VAL A 115 3.78 -20.15 -5.08
N GLU A 116 3.31 -19.04 -4.56
CA GLU A 116 2.07 -18.40 -4.98
C GLU A 116 2.39 -17.09 -5.68
N GLN A 117 1.63 -16.79 -6.74
CA GLN A 117 1.82 -15.57 -7.51
C GLN A 117 0.48 -14.88 -7.76
N VAL A 118 0.49 -13.55 -7.65
CA VAL A 118 -0.60 -12.68 -8.10
C VAL A 118 -0.05 -11.71 -9.14
N THR A 119 -0.86 -11.42 -10.15
CA THR A 119 -0.54 -10.49 -11.25
C THR A 119 -1.03 -9.08 -10.95
N SER A 120 -0.73 -8.15 -11.86
CA SER A 120 -1.17 -6.74 -11.77
C SER A 120 -2.69 -6.57 -11.63
N GLU A 121 -3.49 -7.52 -12.07
CA GLU A 121 -4.96 -7.46 -12.01
C GLU A 121 -5.52 -7.25 -10.59
N VAL A 122 -4.80 -7.75 -9.57
CA VAL A 122 -5.18 -7.56 -8.17
C VAL A 122 -5.09 -6.09 -7.74
N PHE A 123 -4.25 -5.30 -8.40
CA PHE A 123 -4.02 -3.89 -8.11
C PHE A 123 -4.90 -2.97 -8.96
N ASP A 124 -5.40 -3.46 -10.11
CA ASP A 124 -6.21 -2.68 -11.03
C ASP A 124 -7.55 -2.28 -10.39
N ASN A 125 -7.98 -1.04 -10.66
CA ASN A 125 -9.24 -0.47 -10.20
C ASN A 125 -9.42 -0.40 -8.66
N ARG A 126 -8.35 -0.53 -7.88
CA ARG A 126 -8.36 -0.34 -6.44
C ARG A 126 -7.73 1.00 -6.09
N SER A 127 -8.45 1.81 -5.32
CA SER A 127 -7.86 3.02 -4.71
C SER A 127 -7.12 2.64 -3.44
N ILE A 128 -5.83 2.40 -3.57
CA ILE A 128 -4.95 1.96 -2.50
C ILE A 128 -3.81 2.97 -2.30
N SER A 129 -3.52 3.32 -1.05
CA SER A 129 -2.43 4.22 -0.72
C SER A 129 -1.08 3.60 -1.03
N ASN A 130 -0.92 2.30 -0.73
CA ASN A 130 0.33 1.57 -0.93
C ASN A 130 0.09 0.09 -1.28
N VAL A 131 1.13 -0.57 -1.76
CA VAL A 131 1.13 -1.99 -2.18
C VAL A 131 0.76 -2.93 -1.04
N THR A 132 1.18 -2.62 0.17
CA THR A 132 0.91 -3.44 1.36
C THR A 132 -0.57 -3.65 1.61
N GLN A 133 -1.36 -2.58 1.49
CA GLN A 133 -2.82 -2.64 1.64
C GLN A 133 -3.47 -3.48 0.53
N ALA A 134 -2.93 -3.44 -0.68
CA ALA A 134 -3.43 -4.24 -1.79
C ALA A 134 -3.20 -5.73 -1.61
N LEU A 135 -2.07 -6.11 -1.02
CA LEU A 135 -1.68 -7.50 -0.80
C LEU A 135 -2.43 -8.16 0.37
N GLN A 136 -3.00 -7.37 1.27
CA GLN A 136 -3.71 -7.91 2.42
C GLN A 136 -4.93 -8.74 2.00
N GLY A 137 -4.95 -10.01 2.40
CA GLY A 137 -6.03 -10.95 2.07
C GLY A 137 -6.07 -11.47 0.63
N THR A 138 -5.06 -11.15 -0.21
CA THR A 138 -5.03 -11.58 -1.62
C THR A 138 -4.22 -12.84 -1.86
N ILE A 139 -3.24 -13.12 -1.00
CA ILE A 139 -2.35 -14.28 -1.13
C ILE A 139 -2.57 -15.20 0.08
N PRO A 140 -2.98 -16.47 -0.13
CA PRO A 140 -3.15 -17.43 0.95
C PRO A 140 -1.87 -17.60 1.78
N ASN A 141 -1.99 -17.62 3.12
CA ASN A 141 -0.90 -17.70 4.10
C ASN A 141 0.06 -16.50 4.15
N LEU A 142 -0.21 -15.42 3.43
CA LEU A 142 0.46 -14.14 3.64
C LEU A 142 -0.38 -13.30 4.59
N ASN A 143 0.05 -13.23 5.85
CA ASN A 143 -0.60 -12.40 6.86
C ASN A 143 0.15 -11.06 6.96
N ILE A 144 -0.56 -10.00 6.67
CA ILE A 144 -0.03 -8.64 6.77
C ILE A 144 -0.73 -7.95 7.93
N SER A 145 0.04 -7.55 8.93
CA SER A 145 -0.48 -6.80 10.07
C SER A 145 0.06 -5.37 10.09
N MET A 146 -0.85 -4.43 10.30
CA MET A 146 -0.54 -3.02 10.50
C MET A 146 -1.07 -2.58 11.85
N THR A 147 -0.31 -1.77 12.57
CA THR A 147 -0.68 -1.29 13.91
C THR A 147 -1.83 -0.28 13.86
N ASP A 148 -1.94 0.45 12.76
CA ASP A 148 -3.01 1.43 12.50
C ASP A 148 -3.20 1.62 10.98
N GLY A 149 -4.17 2.45 10.59
CA GLY A 149 -4.51 2.74 9.19
C GLY A 149 -3.74 3.89 8.55
N LYS A 150 -2.68 4.39 9.15
CA LYS A 150 -1.90 5.52 8.61
C LYS A 150 -1.17 5.11 7.33
N PRO A 151 -1.12 5.98 6.31
CA PRO A 151 -0.59 5.62 5.00
C PRO A 151 0.93 5.35 4.99
N ASN A 152 1.68 5.90 5.94
CA ASN A 152 3.14 5.73 6.07
C ASN A 152 3.55 4.56 6.99
N ARG A 153 2.60 3.72 7.44
CA ARG A 153 2.94 2.60 8.33
C ARG A 153 3.63 1.47 7.59
N THR A 154 4.75 1.05 8.14
CA THR A 154 5.41 -0.20 7.76
C THR A 154 4.62 -1.36 8.33
N ALA A 155 4.30 -2.33 7.49
CA ALA A 155 3.58 -3.53 7.89
C ALA A 155 4.54 -4.67 8.23
N GLU A 156 4.08 -5.58 9.08
CA GLU A 156 4.74 -6.86 9.31
C GLU A 156 4.17 -7.91 8.36
N TYR A 157 5.05 -8.57 7.60
CA TYR A 157 4.70 -9.62 6.65
C TYR A 157 5.03 -10.99 7.26
N ASN A 158 4.02 -11.80 7.51
CA ASN A 158 4.19 -13.11 8.10
C ASN A 158 3.64 -14.20 7.19
N ILE A 159 4.49 -15.17 6.80
CA ILE A 159 4.13 -16.25 5.88
C ILE A 159 3.95 -17.58 6.62
N ARG A 160 4.67 -17.81 7.72
CA ARG A 160 4.74 -19.10 8.41
C ARG A 160 4.25 -19.10 9.84
N GLY A 161 3.58 -18.04 10.26
CA GLY A 161 3.18 -17.85 11.65
C GLY A 161 4.35 -17.44 12.55
N THR A 162 4.14 -17.48 13.86
CA THR A 162 5.16 -17.11 14.86
C THR A 162 6.12 -18.27 15.03
N THR A 163 7.27 -18.24 14.37
CA THR A 163 8.26 -19.33 14.39
C THR A 163 9.34 -19.17 15.46
N SER A 164 9.33 -18.05 16.20
CA SER A 164 10.33 -17.73 17.23
C SER A 164 9.69 -17.13 18.46
N ILE A 165 10.07 -17.66 19.64
CA ILE A 165 9.67 -17.09 20.95
C ILE A 165 10.55 -15.87 21.20
N GLY A 166 9.92 -14.67 21.24
CA GLY A 166 10.60 -13.42 21.59
C GLY A 166 11.27 -12.67 20.44
N GLN A 167 11.29 -13.20 19.22
CA GLN A 167 11.73 -12.45 18.03
C GLN A 167 10.60 -12.36 17.00
N LYS A 168 10.26 -11.15 16.60
CA LYS A 168 9.37 -10.90 15.45
C LYS A 168 10.14 -11.19 14.17
N GLY A 169 9.71 -12.19 13.40
CA GLY A 169 10.27 -12.49 12.08
C GLY A 169 9.35 -11.96 10.99
N SER A 170 9.82 -10.98 10.21
CA SER A 170 9.14 -10.54 8.99
C SER A 170 9.73 -11.23 7.77
N ALA A 171 8.90 -11.49 6.76
CA ALA A 171 9.38 -12.00 5.49
C ALA A 171 10.35 -11.01 4.82
N LEU A 172 11.33 -11.52 4.08
CA LEU A 172 12.21 -10.71 3.24
C LEU A 172 11.43 -10.18 2.03
N ILE A 173 11.45 -8.88 1.81
CA ILE A 173 10.77 -8.25 0.67
C ILE A 173 11.80 -7.77 -0.32
N LEU A 174 11.71 -8.25 -1.56
CA LEU A 174 12.58 -7.86 -2.65
C LEU A 174 11.76 -7.21 -3.78
N ILE A 175 12.19 -6.02 -4.20
CA ILE A 175 11.62 -5.28 -5.33
C ILE A 175 12.64 -5.28 -6.46
N ASP A 176 12.31 -5.95 -7.57
CA ASP A 176 13.22 -6.21 -8.70
C ASP A 176 14.56 -6.83 -8.23
N GLY A 177 14.51 -7.76 -7.26
CA GLY A 177 15.68 -8.47 -6.72
C GLY A 177 16.45 -7.76 -5.61
N VAL A 178 16.07 -6.56 -5.23
CA VAL A 178 16.73 -5.73 -4.20
C VAL A 178 15.81 -5.54 -3.00
N GLU A 179 16.33 -5.64 -1.77
CA GLU A 179 15.57 -5.40 -0.56
C GLU A 179 14.99 -3.98 -0.56
N GLY A 180 13.67 -3.86 -0.28
CA GLY A 180 12.97 -2.58 -0.35
C GLY A 180 11.66 -2.54 0.43
N ASP A 181 11.18 -1.33 0.68
CA ASP A 181 9.90 -1.06 1.34
C ASP A 181 8.79 -0.89 0.29
N PRO A 182 7.80 -1.81 0.22
CA PRO A 182 6.71 -1.70 -0.73
C PRO A 182 5.74 -0.56 -0.45
N SER A 183 5.79 0.08 0.74
CA SER A 183 4.93 1.21 1.06
C SER A 183 5.20 2.45 0.20
N MET A 184 6.44 2.58 -0.29
CA MET A 184 6.87 3.68 -1.16
C MET A 184 6.76 3.36 -2.66
N LEU A 185 6.35 2.14 -3.02
CA LEU A 185 6.25 1.70 -4.42
C LEU A 185 4.92 2.13 -5.04
N ASN A 186 4.97 2.52 -6.32
CA ASN A 186 3.76 2.76 -7.10
C ASN A 186 3.04 1.43 -7.41
N PRO A 187 1.80 1.19 -6.93
CA PRO A 187 1.08 -0.04 -7.22
C PRO A 187 0.86 -0.30 -8.71
N ASN A 188 0.73 0.77 -9.51
CA ASN A 188 0.52 0.67 -10.96
C ASN A 188 1.77 0.17 -11.71
N ASP A 189 2.95 0.21 -11.08
CA ASP A 189 4.19 -0.33 -11.66
C ASP A 189 4.35 -1.84 -11.46
N ILE A 190 3.54 -2.47 -10.63
CA ILE A 190 3.68 -3.89 -10.33
C ILE A 190 3.22 -4.74 -11.51
N ALA A 191 4.05 -5.69 -11.91
CA ALA A 191 3.71 -6.74 -12.87
C ALA A 191 3.20 -7.99 -12.15
N SER A 192 3.91 -8.41 -11.09
CA SER A 192 3.54 -9.57 -10.30
C SER A 192 4.14 -9.52 -8.89
N VAL A 193 3.51 -10.24 -7.97
CA VAL A 193 4.04 -10.51 -6.63
C VAL A 193 4.05 -12.02 -6.43
N SER A 194 5.24 -12.57 -6.17
CA SER A 194 5.45 -14.00 -5.89
C SER A 194 5.85 -14.18 -4.44
N VAL A 195 5.24 -15.15 -3.75
CA VAL A 195 5.52 -15.45 -2.35
C VAL A 195 6.10 -16.86 -2.25
N LEU A 196 7.35 -16.93 -1.77
CA LEU A 196 8.06 -18.18 -1.51
C LEU A 196 7.72 -18.65 -0.10
N LYS A 197 6.91 -19.70 -0.02
CA LYS A 197 6.29 -20.14 1.24
C LYS A 197 7.07 -21.25 1.95
N ASP A 198 7.98 -21.94 1.29
CA ASP A 198 8.73 -23.05 1.86
C ASP A 198 10.25 -22.80 1.92
N ALA A 199 10.95 -23.68 2.64
CA ALA A 199 12.38 -23.55 2.82
C ALA A 199 13.16 -23.85 1.54
N ALA A 200 12.64 -24.72 0.67
CA ALA A 200 13.32 -25.10 -0.56
C ALA A 200 13.35 -23.93 -1.55
N SER A 201 12.19 -23.29 -1.77
CA SER A 201 12.10 -22.11 -2.65
C SER A 201 12.85 -20.89 -2.09
N ALA A 202 12.90 -20.73 -0.76
CA ALA A 202 13.58 -19.61 -0.09
C ALA A 202 15.08 -19.85 0.17
N ALA A 203 15.59 -21.07 -0.05
CA ALA A 203 16.96 -21.50 0.31
C ALA A 203 18.07 -20.59 -0.27
N ILE A 204 17.87 -20.08 -1.48
CA ILE A 204 18.83 -19.22 -2.16
C ILE A 204 19.05 -17.86 -1.46
N TYR A 205 18.15 -17.49 -0.53
CA TYR A 205 18.25 -16.26 0.29
C TYR A 205 18.84 -16.53 1.68
N GLY A 206 19.19 -17.80 1.99
CA GLY A 206 19.79 -18.21 3.25
C GLY A 206 18.96 -17.83 4.47
N ALA A 207 19.62 -17.42 5.56
CA ALA A 207 18.95 -17.07 6.82
C ALA A 207 17.94 -15.92 6.68
N ARG A 208 18.13 -14.99 5.75
CA ARG A 208 17.18 -13.89 5.49
C ARG A 208 15.83 -14.38 4.96
N GLY A 209 15.82 -15.51 4.25
CA GLY A 209 14.60 -16.16 3.74
C GLY A 209 13.90 -17.06 4.75
N ALA A 210 14.36 -17.19 5.99
CA ALA A 210 13.83 -18.13 6.98
C ALA A 210 12.34 -17.93 7.29
N PHE A 211 11.87 -16.67 7.26
CA PHE A 211 10.45 -16.31 7.48
C PHE A 211 9.63 -16.22 6.18
N GLY A 212 10.21 -16.68 5.06
CA GLY A 212 9.64 -16.58 3.72
C GLY A 212 10.13 -15.34 2.97
N VAL A 213 9.82 -15.30 1.67
CA VAL A 213 10.26 -14.22 0.78
C VAL A 213 9.10 -13.73 -0.06
N VAL A 214 8.95 -12.41 -0.18
CA VAL A 214 8.00 -11.74 -1.07
C VAL A 214 8.81 -11.08 -2.18
N LEU A 215 8.59 -11.52 -3.42
CA LEU A 215 9.24 -11.00 -4.61
C LEU A 215 8.26 -10.12 -5.37
N ILE A 216 8.54 -8.84 -5.46
CA ILE A 216 7.76 -7.88 -6.23
C ILE A 216 8.51 -7.58 -7.51
N SER A 217 7.90 -7.90 -8.65
CA SER A 217 8.44 -7.58 -9.98
C SER A 217 7.67 -6.42 -10.56
N THR A 218 8.39 -5.42 -11.08
CA THR A 218 7.76 -4.27 -11.71
C THR A 218 7.66 -4.44 -13.22
N LYS A 219 6.71 -3.75 -13.84
CA LYS A 219 6.41 -3.82 -15.28
C LYS A 219 7.66 -3.55 -16.11
N ASN A 220 7.83 -4.32 -17.16
CA ASN A 220 8.88 -4.15 -18.15
C ASN A 220 8.39 -3.37 -19.36
N PRO A 221 9.29 -2.77 -20.15
CA PRO A 221 8.93 -2.15 -21.41
C PRO A 221 8.15 -3.10 -22.33
N SER A 222 7.05 -2.61 -22.93
CA SER A 222 6.32 -3.36 -23.94
C SER A 222 7.19 -3.58 -25.19
N LYS A 223 7.08 -4.75 -25.81
CA LYS A 223 7.72 -5.06 -27.10
C LYS A 223 6.89 -4.60 -28.30
N ASP A 224 5.67 -4.16 -28.05
CA ASP A 224 4.69 -3.79 -29.07
C ASP A 224 4.63 -2.26 -29.29
N LYS A 225 3.47 -1.77 -29.67
CA LYS A 225 3.24 -0.36 -29.99
C LYS A 225 3.47 0.56 -28.78
N THR A 226 3.92 1.77 -29.05
CA THR A 226 3.98 2.83 -28.05
C THR A 226 2.57 3.11 -27.51
N SER A 227 2.43 3.09 -26.18
CA SER A 227 1.19 3.37 -25.48
C SER A 227 1.39 4.44 -24.42
N VAL A 228 0.39 5.30 -24.27
CA VAL A 228 0.30 6.27 -23.17
C VAL A 228 -0.97 5.95 -22.40
N THR A 229 -0.84 5.73 -21.11
CA THR A 229 -1.96 5.43 -20.23
C THR A 229 -2.00 6.44 -19.09
N TYR A 230 -3.17 7.00 -18.84
CA TYR A 230 -3.45 7.81 -17.65
C TYR A 230 -4.57 7.16 -16.86
N SER A 231 -4.39 7.07 -15.55
CA SER A 231 -5.43 6.69 -14.60
C SER A 231 -5.55 7.73 -13.49
N GLY A 232 -6.79 8.10 -13.15
CA GLY A 232 -7.08 9.03 -12.08
C GLY A 232 -8.17 8.45 -11.17
N ASN A 233 -7.91 8.40 -9.87
CA ASN A 233 -8.86 7.93 -8.86
C ASN A 233 -9.13 9.02 -7.83
N PHE A 234 -10.40 9.25 -7.54
CA PHE A 234 -10.87 10.13 -6.49
C PHE A 234 -11.64 9.29 -5.48
N THR A 235 -11.19 9.28 -4.25
CA THR A 235 -11.75 8.41 -3.22
C THR A 235 -12.23 9.23 -2.04
N MET A 236 -13.47 8.99 -1.63
CA MET A 236 -13.99 9.47 -0.36
C MET A 236 -13.80 8.37 0.69
N LYS A 237 -13.23 8.73 1.83
CA LYS A 237 -13.00 7.83 2.96
C LYS A 237 -13.80 8.31 4.16
N SER A 238 -14.33 7.40 4.95
CA SER A 238 -15.04 7.68 6.19
C SER A 238 -14.58 6.72 7.29
N PRO A 239 -14.68 7.10 8.57
CA PRO A 239 -14.40 6.19 9.67
C PRO A 239 -15.30 4.96 9.59
N THR A 240 -14.74 3.77 9.72
CA THR A 240 -15.54 2.53 9.74
C THR A 240 -16.37 2.41 11.02
N LYS A 241 -15.88 2.98 12.12
CA LYS A 241 -16.54 3.02 13.41
C LYS A 241 -16.04 4.23 14.21
N VAL A 242 -16.98 5.00 14.72
CA VAL A 242 -16.75 6.00 15.77
C VAL A 242 -17.49 5.50 17.00
N PRO A 243 -16.95 5.60 18.22
CA PRO A 243 -17.66 5.20 19.43
C PRO A 243 -18.98 5.92 19.55
N ASP A 244 -20.02 5.18 19.89
CA ASP A 244 -21.32 5.74 20.27
C ASP A 244 -21.31 5.96 21.77
N VAL A 245 -21.47 7.22 22.17
CA VAL A 245 -21.30 7.66 23.55
C VAL A 245 -22.52 8.44 24.01
N VAL A 246 -22.76 8.45 25.33
CA VAL A 246 -23.74 9.33 25.94
C VAL A 246 -23.29 10.77 25.73
N THR A 247 -24.13 11.59 25.13
CA THR A 247 -23.85 13.02 24.87
C THR A 247 -24.75 13.97 25.64
N ASP A 248 -25.79 13.46 26.32
CA ASP A 248 -26.62 14.27 27.22
C ASP A 248 -25.92 14.43 28.58
N GLY A 249 -25.66 15.67 28.97
CA GLY A 249 -24.91 16.00 30.16
C GLY A 249 -25.54 15.53 31.47
N TYR A 250 -26.87 15.61 31.59
CA TYR A 250 -27.57 15.11 32.77
C TYR A 250 -27.49 13.59 32.89
N THR A 251 -27.77 12.89 31.80
CA THR A 251 -27.66 11.42 31.75
C THR A 251 -26.24 10.95 32.09
N TYR A 252 -25.23 11.61 31.52
CA TYR A 252 -23.83 11.31 31.81
C TYR A 252 -23.51 11.51 33.30
N ALA A 253 -23.82 12.68 33.85
CA ALA A 253 -23.53 13.01 35.24
C ALA A 253 -24.21 12.05 36.22
N LYS A 254 -25.46 11.68 35.93
CA LYS A 254 -26.24 10.70 36.71
C LYS A 254 -25.58 9.32 36.71
N TYR A 255 -25.25 8.80 35.53
CA TYR A 255 -24.61 7.49 35.44
C TYR A 255 -23.20 7.46 36.02
N PHE A 256 -22.45 8.54 35.82
CA PHE A 256 -21.13 8.67 36.44
C PHE A 256 -21.21 8.68 37.98
N ASN A 257 -22.12 9.46 38.53
CA ASN A 257 -22.36 9.54 39.96
C ASN A 257 -22.77 8.20 40.55
N GLU A 258 -23.68 7.47 39.88
CA GLU A 258 -24.10 6.13 40.31
C GLU A 258 -22.95 5.14 40.24
N ALA A 259 -22.19 5.09 39.15
CA ALA A 259 -21.07 4.20 38.97
C ALA A 259 -19.96 4.45 40.02
N TRP A 260 -19.64 5.73 40.26
CA TRP A 260 -18.69 6.12 41.29
C TRP A 260 -19.15 5.71 42.69
N SER A 261 -20.40 6.03 43.03
CA SER A 261 -20.97 5.71 44.33
C SER A 261 -20.99 4.20 44.58
N ALA A 262 -21.38 3.42 43.60
CA ALA A 262 -21.36 1.96 43.66
C ALA A 262 -19.95 1.38 43.83
N TYR A 263 -18.94 1.96 43.19
CA TYR A 263 -17.55 1.53 43.31
C TYR A 263 -17.01 1.73 44.75
N TYR A 264 -17.46 2.78 45.45
CA TYR A 264 -17.09 3.08 46.83
C TYR A 264 -18.15 2.67 47.85
N ASP A 265 -18.98 1.68 47.57
CA ASP A 265 -20.08 1.20 48.41
C ASP A 265 -20.96 2.34 48.98
N TYR A 266 -21.20 3.35 48.18
CA TYR A 266 -21.97 4.57 48.54
C TYR A 266 -21.40 5.36 49.70
N SER A 267 -20.14 5.14 50.05
CA SER A 267 -19.44 5.87 51.13
C SER A 267 -18.86 7.22 50.69
N GLN A 268 -18.72 7.41 49.37
CA GLN A 268 -18.16 8.64 48.77
C GLN A 268 -18.96 9.08 47.56
N THR A 269 -19.00 10.40 47.30
CA THR A 269 -19.53 11.01 46.08
C THR A 269 -18.41 11.49 45.17
N PRO A 270 -18.61 11.59 43.85
CA PRO A 270 -17.63 12.13 42.94
C PRO A 270 -17.16 13.52 43.36
N GLN A 271 -15.88 13.70 43.53
CA GLN A 271 -15.36 14.95 44.08
C GLN A 271 -15.13 16.03 43.01
N ASN A 272 -14.58 15.63 41.88
CA ASN A 272 -14.29 16.54 40.77
C ASN A 272 -14.39 15.81 39.45
N ILE A 273 -15.14 16.36 38.52
CA ILE A 273 -14.97 16.17 37.10
C ILE A 273 -14.19 17.37 36.60
N ASN A 274 -13.20 17.19 35.75
CA ASN A 274 -12.33 18.22 35.19
C ASN A 274 -11.63 19.15 36.22
N LYS A 275 -11.42 18.68 37.44
CA LYS A 275 -10.75 19.39 38.57
C LYS A 275 -11.44 20.67 39.04
N THR A 276 -12.58 21.06 38.49
CA THR A 276 -13.28 22.30 38.82
C THR A 276 -14.63 22.11 39.49
N LEU A 277 -15.32 20.99 39.25
CA LEU A 277 -16.66 20.79 39.78
C LEU A 277 -16.81 19.48 40.51
N LYS A 278 -17.49 19.56 41.66
CA LYS A 278 -18.04 18.41 42.38
C LYS A 278 -19.43 18.13 41.80
N PHE A 279 -19.80 16.85 41.66
CA PHE A 279 -21.19 16.49 41.39
C PHE A 279 -21.98 16.62 42.70
N SER A 280 -22.27 17.86 43.09
CA SER A 280 -23.17 18.10 44.19
C SER A 280 -24.62 17.81 43.80
N GLN A 281 -25.47 17.62 44.79
CA GLN A 281 -26.89 17.39 44.53
C GLN A 281 -27.54 18.58 43.80
N GLU A 282 -27.18 19.80 44.19
CA GLU A 282 -27.67 21.03 43.56
C GLU A 282 -27.24 21.13 42.09
N TYR A 283 -26.02 20.67 41.77
CA TYR A 283 -25.54 20.66 40.38
C TYR A 283 -26.29 19.65 39.53
N LEU A 284 -26.58 18.45 40.08
CA LEU A 284 -27.37 17.44 39.38
C LEU A 284 -28.81 17.91 39.12
N GLU A 285 -29.45 18.57 40.10
CA GLU A 285 -30.78 19.15 39.99
C GLU A 285 -30.79 20.27 38.92
N GLU A 286 -29.76 21.08 38.86
CA GLU A 286 -29.64 22.11 37.82
C GLU A 286 -29.42 21.51 36.44
N LEU A 287 -28.64 20.45 36.29
CA LEU A 287 -28.51 19.70 35.05
C LEU A 287 -29.83 19.09 34.61
N GLU A 288 -30.58 18.51 35.54
CA GLU A 288 -31.91 17.96 35.27
C GLU A 288 -32.89 19.05 34.81
N ARG A 289 -32.89 20.20 35.50
CA ARG A 289 -33.71 21.37 35.12
C ARG A 289 -33.40 21.88 33.72
N ARG A 290 -32.10 21.84 33.30
CA ARG A 290 -31.66 22.28 31.97
C ARG A 290 -31.89 21.24 30.89
N SER A 291 -32.07 19.98 31.26
CA SER A 291 -32.26 18.90 30.30
C SER A 291 -33.47 19.15 29.43
N GLY A 292 -33.27 19.12 28.11
CA GLY A 292 -34.33 19.37 27.11
C GLY A 292 -34.66 20.85 26.88
N ILE A 293 -34.01 21.82 27.55
CA ILE A 293 -34.19 23.25 27.34
C ILE A 293 -33.06 23.77 26.47
N SER A 294 -33.36 24.26 25.28
CA SER A 294 -32.39 24.89 24.39
C SER A 294 -32.18 26.37 24.68
N GLY A 295 -30.98 26.89 24.42
CA GLY A 295 -30.67 28.34 24.48
C GLY A 295 -30.24 28.83 25.86
N LEU A 296 -30.08 27.95 26.85
CA LEU A 296 -29.44 28.32 28.11
C LEU A 296 -27.91 28.37 27.93
N PRO A 297 -27.20 29.24 28.68
CA PRO A 297 -25.73 29.27 28.67
C PRO A 297 -25.15 27.92 29.08
N GLU A 298 -24.21 27.40 28.29
CA GLU A 298 -23.52 26.15 28.61
C GLU A 298 -22.37 26.38 29.63
N VAL A 299 -21.97 27.63 29.84
CA VAL A 299 -20.91 28.01 30.80
C VAL A 299 -21.38 29.19 31.62
N GLU A 300 -21.23 29.07 32.92
CA GLU A 300 -21.50 30.12 33.89
C GLU A 300 -20.28 30.32 34.80
N ILE A 301 -20.26 31.42 35.54
CA ILE A 301 -19.23 31.68 36.56
C ILE A 301 -19.82 31.28 37.92
N GLY A 302 -19.19 30.33 38.56
CA GLY A 302 -19.60 29.85 39.87
C GLY A 302 -19.23 30.82 41.01
N PRO A 303 -19.70 30.57 42.23
CA PRO A 303 -19.45 31.43 43.41
C PRO A 303 -17.98 31.60 43.76
N ASN A 304 -17.11 30.67 43.39
CA ASN A 304 -15.66 30.71 43.61
C ASN A 304 -14.90 31.40 42.46
N GLY A 305 -15.60 31.91 41.45
CA GLY A 305 -15.02 32.54 40.27
C GLY A 305 -14.54 31.59 39.18
N ASP A 306 -14.71 30.28 39.34
CA ASP A 306 -14.37 29.31 38.31
C ASP A 306 -15.54 29.14 37.33
N TYR A 307 -15.25 28.64 36.10
CA TYR A 307 -16.28 28.28 35.14
C TYR A 307 -17.02 27.01 35.59
N VAL A 308 -18.33 27.00 35.41
CA VAL A 308 -19.25 25.89 35.65
C VAL A 308 -19.87 25.52 34.32
N TYR A 309 -19.86 24.20 34.02
CA TYR A 309 -20.20 23.68 32.69
C TYR A 309 -21.49 22.90 32.69
N TYR A 310 -22.35 23.14 31.72
CA TYR A 310 -23.64 22.49 31.49
C TYR A 310 -23.83 22.06 30.03
N GLY A 311 -22.73 21.76 29.34
CA GLY A 311 -22.73 21.38 27.91
C GLY A 311 -23.09 19.93 27.65
N ASN A 312 -23.11 19.60 26.37
CA ASN A 312 -23.46 18.27 25.82
C ASN A 312 -22.49 17.90 24.68
N THR A 313 -21.21 17.95 24.93
CA THR A 313 -20.16 17.85 23.92
C THR A 313 -19.87 16.41 23.54
N ASP A 314 -19.94 16.11 22.25
CA ASP A 314 -19.46 14.85 21.68
C ASP A 314 -18.03 15.01 21.20
N TRP A 315 -17.07 14.66 22.05
CA TRP A 315 -15.65 14.83 21.77
C TRP A 315 -15.16 14.02 20.56
N TYR A 316 -15.81 12.91 20.21
CA TYR A 316 -15.45 12.16 19.00
C TYR A 316 -15.91 12.88 17.74
N LYS A 317 -17.08 13.54 17.78
CA LYS A 317 -17.55 14.40 16.67
C LYS A 317 -16.74 15.70 16.58
N GLU A 318 -16.22 16.22 17.69
CA GLU A 318 -15.29 17.34 17.67
C GLU A 318 -13.92 16.96 17.12
N LEU A 319 -13.45 15.74 17.35
CA LEU A 319 -12.17 15.26 16.87
C LEU A 319 -12.18 14.90 15.38
N TYR A 320 -13.25 14.23 14.89
CA TYR A 320 -13.25 13.61 13.57
C TYR A 320 -14.18 14.31 12.58
N LYS A 321 -13.72 14.40 11.32
CA LYS A 321 -14.56 14.65 10.16
C LYS A 321 -15.42 13.43 9.84
N LYS A 322 -16.59 13.63 9.23
CA LYS A 322 -17.43 12.54 8.73
C LYS A 322 -16.79 11.81 7.54
N SER A 323 -16.05 12.54 6.73
CA SER A 323 -15.35 12.00 5.56
C SER A 323 -14.13 12.84 5.22
N THR A 324 -13.22 12.24 4.48
CA THR A 324 -12.03 12.86 3.89
C THR A 324 -11.84 12.36 2.47
N PHE A 325 -10.91 12.95 1.73
CA PHE A 325 -10.66 12.64 0.33
C PHE A 325 -9.22 12.20 0.10
N ALA A 326 -9.05 11.35 -0.92
CA ALA A 326 -7.76 11.01 -1.48
C ALA A 326 -7.81 11.10 -3.00
N THR A 327 -6.70 11.50 -3.60
CA THR A 327 -6.51 11.56 -5.05
C THR A 327 -5.30 10.74 -5.46
N ASP A 328 -5.42 10.03 -6.58
CA ASP A 328 -4.35 9.21 -7.15
C ASP A 328 -4.30 9.45 -8.66
N HIS A 329 -3.20 9.97 -9.14
CA HIS A 329 -2.98 10.28 -10.55
C HIS A 329 -1.74 9.54 -11.02
N ASN A 330 -1.89 8.68 -12.01
CA ASN A 330 -0.79 7.93 -12.59
C ASN A 330 -0.76 8.10 -14.10
N ILE A 331 0.42 8.36 -14.65
CA ILE A 331 0.69 8.39 -16.08
C ILE A 331 1.81 7.40 -16.39
N SER A 332 1.64 6.62 -17.45
CA SER A 332 2.69 5.74 -17.95
C SER A 332 2.83 5.83 -19.45
N VAL A 333 4.07 5.76 -19.92
CA VAL A 333 4.43 5.71 -21.32
C VAL A 333 5.32 4.50 -21.54
N SER A 334 4.94 3.61 -22.45
CA SER A 334 5.71 2.40 -22.78
C SER A 334 5.81 2.25 -24.29
N GLY A 335 6.95 1.76 -24.76
CA GLY A 335 7.12 1.52 -26.19
C GLY A 335 8.43 0.83 -26.52
N SER A 336 8.54 0.42 -27.79
CA SER A 336 9.78 -0.12 -28.35
C SER A 336 9.99 0.35 -29.78
N SER A 337 11.24 0.47 -30.18
CA SER A 337 11.65 0.78 -31.55
C SER A 337 12.94 0.04 -31.86
N GLY A 338 12.84 -0.97 -32.74
CA GLY A 338 13.99 -1.79 -33.14
C GLY A 338 14.67 -2.46 -31.93
N LYS A 339 15.89 -2.00 -31.62
CA LYS A 339 16.72 -2.57 -30.55
C LYS A 339 16.51 -1.92 -29.17
N THR A 340 15.63 -0.93 -29.06
CA THR A 340 15.38 -0.20 -27.83
C THR A 340 13.95 -0.37 -27.34
N SER A 341 13.77 -0.44 -26.02
CA SER A 341 12.45 -0.39 -25.39
C SER A 341 12.52 0.45 -24.12
N PHE A 342 11.39 1.08 -23.77
CA PHE A 342 11.30 1.95 -22.60
C PHE A 342 9.95 1.85 -21.91
N TYR A 343 9.94 2.13 -20.62
CA TYR A 343 8.77 2.25 -19.76
C TYR A 343 9.03 3.38 -18.76
N VAL A 344 8.20 4.41 -18.79
CA VAL A 344 8.32 5.56 -17.89
C VAL A 344 6.98 5.77 -17.20
N THR A 345 6.98 5.95 -15.88
CA THR A 345 5.78 6.27 -15.11
C THR A 345 6.02 7.43 -14.18
N GLY A 346 4.92 8.14 -13.86
CA GLY A 346 4.85 9.13 -12.81
C GLY A 346 3.53 8.97 -12.06
N ARG A 347 3.58 8.99 -10.72
CA ARG A 347 2.41 8.94 -9.86
C ARG A 347 2.44 10.06 -8.84
N TYR A 348 1.29 10.66 -8.61
CA TYR A 348 1.03 11.52 -7.46
C TYR A 348 -0.15 10.93 -6.67
N TYR A 349 0.06 10.71 -5.40
CA TYR A 349 -0.97 10.30 -4.45
C TYR A 349 -1.04 11.32 -3.32
N GLY A 350 -2.24 11.86 -3.05
CA GLY A 350 -2.52 12.76 -1.94
C GLY A 350 -3.68 12.25 -1.10
N GLN A 351 -3.56 12.31 0.21
CA GLN A 351 -4.60 11.91 1.15
C GLN A 351 -4.60 12.82 2.37
N ASP A 352 -5.76 13.41 2.66
CA ASP A 352 -5.99 14.08 3.94
C ASP A 352 -6.49 13.07 4.97
N GLY A 353 -6.21 13.33 6.25
CA GLY A 353 -6.70 12.53 7.36
C GLY A 353 -8.10 12.90 7.83
N LEU A 354 -8.53 12.19 8.87
CA LEU A 354 -9.87 12.33 9.44
C LEU A 354 -9.97 13.32 10.58
N PHE A 355 -8.86 13.88 11.09
CA PHE A 355 -8.91 14.89 12.14
C PHE A 355 -9.55 16.18 11.61
N ARG A 356 -10.43 16.79 12.42
CA ARG A 356 -11.14 18.02 12.05
C ARG A 356 -10.19 19.22 12.00
N TYR A 357 -9.27 19.29 12.93
CA TYR A 357 -8.30 20.38 13.09
C TYR A 357 -6.90 19.82 12.86
N ASN A 358 -5.99 20.62 12.29
CA ASN A 358 -4.62 20.22 12.00
C ASN A 358 -4.55 18.78 11.49
N THR A 359 -5.25 18.52 10.38
CA THR A 359 -5.43 17.16 9.86
C THR A 359 -4.09 16.59 9.40
N ASP A 360 -3.90 15.29 9.58
CA ASP A 360 -2.79 14.62 8.95
C ASP A 360 -2.89 14.73 7.41
N ASP A 361 -1.76 15.01 6.78
CA ASP A 361 -1.64 15.21 5.32
C ASP A 361 -0.51 14.31 4.80
N TYR A 362 -0.85 13.47 3.82
CA TYR A 362 0.10 12.54 3.21
C TYR A 362 0.18 12.77 1.71
N LYS A 363 1.39 12.99 1.20
CA LYS A 363 1.67 13.13 -0.23
C LYS A 363 2.80 12.19 -0.62
N LEU A 364 2.62 11.48 -1.73
CA LEU A 364 3.61 10.57 -2.28
C LEU A 364 3.75 10.83 -3.78
N PHE A 365 4.95 11.15 -4.21
CA PHE A 365 5.34 11.22 -5.61
C PHE A 365 6.25 10.06 -5.95
N ASN A 366 5.96 9.35 -7.05
CA ASN A 366 6.79 8.30 -7.59
C ASN A 366 7.13 8.59 -9.05
N MET A 367 8.35 8.27 -9.44
CA MET A 367 8.80 8.25 -10.82
C MET A 367 9.63 7.00 -11.07
N ARG A 368 9.37 6.31 -12.17
CA ARG A 368 10.18 5.18 -12.63
C ARG A 368 10.50 5.34 -14.10
N ALA A 369 11.74 5.04 -14.47
CA ALA A 369 12.16 4.95 -15.85
C ALA A 369 12.95 3.66 -16.06
N LYS A 370 12.41 2.76 -16.90
CA LYS A 370 13.12 1.57 -17.35
C LYS A 370 13.47 1.70 -18.82
N GLY A 371 14.70 1.41 -19.17
CA GLY A 371 15.21 1.36 -20.53
C GLY A 371 15.90 0.03 -20.80
N ALA A 372 15.79 -0.47 -22.02
CA ALA A 372 16.56 -1.63 -22.46
C ALA A 372 17.05 -1.41 -23.88
N VAL A 373 18.32 -1.79 -24.12
CA VAL A 373 18.97 -1.67 -25.42
C VAL A 373 19.65 -2.98 -25.77
N GLN A 374 19.35 -3.53 -26.94
CA GLN A 374 20.10 -4.64 -27.55
C GLN A 374 21.31 -4.05 -28.26
N VAL A 375 22.45 -3.96 -27.56
CA VAL A 375 23.69 -3.33 -28.09
C VAL A 375 24.28 -4.17 -29.22
N PHE A 376 24.41 -5.48 -28.98
CA PHE A 376 24.78 -6.49 -29.95
C PHE A 376 23.76 -7.63 -29.89
N ASP A 377 23.70 -8.49 -30.88
CA ASP A 377 22.75 -9.60 -30.87
C ASP A 377 22.93 -10.55 -29.65
N TRP A 378 24.12 -10.54 -29.05
CA TRP A 378 24.47 -11.31 -27.87
C TRP A 378 24.48 -10.50 -26.58
N LEU A 379 24.37 -9.13 -26.61
CA LEU A 379 24.50 -8.26 -25.42
C LEU A 379 23.30 -7.31 -25.30
N LYS A 380 22.55 -7.45 -24.22
CA LYS A 380 21.49 -6.55 -23.78
C LYS A 380 21.93 -5.78 -22.54
N VAL A 381 21.65 -4.47 -22.51
CA VAL A 381 21.84 -3.60 -21.35
C VAL A 381 20.49 -3.02 -20.95
N GLU A 382 20.22 -3.01 -19.66
CA GLU A 382 18.97 -2.48 -19.08
C GLU A 382 19.30 -1.53 -17.94
N ASP A 383 18.51 -0.49 -17.81
CA ASP A 383 18.55 0.46 -16.70
C ASP A 383 17.16 0.60 -16.07
N ASN A 384 17.11 0.70 -14.74
CA ASN A 384 15.89 0.89 -13.96
C ASN A 384 16.13 1.94 -12.89
N LEU A 385 15.73 3.17 -13.19
CA LEU A 385 15.78 4.30 -12.28
C LEU A 385 14.43 4.44 -11.56
N GLU A 386 14.47 4.60 -10.25
CA GLU A 386 13.31 4.84 -9.38
C GLU A 386 13.60 6.02 -8.46
N TYR A 387 12.64 6.95 -8.39
CA TYR A 387 12.62 8.03 -7.44
C TYR A 387 11.26 8.08 -6.74
N SER A 388 11.28 8.16 -5.41
CA SER A 388 10.08 8.32 -4.59
C SER A 388 10.32 9.40 -3.56
N SER A 389 9.34 10.29 -3.39
CA SER A 389 9.36 11.36 -2.39
C SER A 389 8.02 11.37 -1.64
N MET A 390 8.07 11.23 -0.34
CA MET A 390 6.93 11.24 0.56
C MET A 390 7.05 12.39 1.55
N THR A 391 5.96 13.13 1.74
CA THR A 391 5.79 14.05 2.85
C THR A 391 4.59 13.62 3.69
N TYR A 392 4.73 13.68 5.00
CA TYR A 392 3.67 13.34 5.93
C TYR A 392 3.68 14.25 7.15
N HIS A 393 2.61 15.04 7.30
CA HIS A 393 2.31 15.76 8.52
C HIS A 393 1.45 14.87 9.43
N ASN A 394 1.89 14.65 10.67
CA ASN A 394 1.15 13.88 11.67
C ASN A 394 0.97 14.73 12.93
N PRO A 395 -0.24 15.23 13.22
CA PRO A 395 -0.50 15.97 14.43
C PRO A 395 -0.23 15.10 15.67
N LEU A 396 0.33 15.72 16.70
CA LEU A 396 0.61 15.06 17.98
C LEU A 396 -0.41 15.50 19.04
N ASN A 397 -0.72 14.57 19.94
CA ASN A 397 -1.35 14.84 21.21
C ASN A 397 -0.27 14.83 22.29
N VAL A 398 0.06 15.98 22.86
CA VAL A 398 1.12 16.13 23.86
C VAL A 398 0.63 16.04 25.31
N GLY A 399 -0.69 15.89 25.53
CA GLY A 399 -1.28 15.70 26.85
C GLY A 399 -0.52 14.72 27.75
N GLU A 400 -0.99 14.32 28.87
CA GLU A 400 -0.26 13.55 29.89
C GLU A 400 0.12 12.09 29.50
N GLY A 401 0.36 11.84 28.19
CA GLY A 401 1.03 10.62 27.73
C GLY A 401 0.12 9.44 27.39
N GLY A 402 -1.12 9.68 27.03
CA GLY A 402 -2.04 8.68 26.49
C GLY A 402 -2.24 8.81 24.98
N GLY A 403 -2.85 7.80 24.34
CA GLY A 403 -3.43 7.99 23.01
C GLY A 403 -4.67 8.89 23.10
N ILE A 404 -5.03 9.58 22.00
CA ILE A 404 -6.16 10.54 21.99
C ILE A 404 -7.48 9.94 22.52
N TRP A 405 -7.76 8.67 22.24
CA TRP A 405 -8.97 8.01 22.74
C TRP A 405 -8.95 7.81 24.26
N ARG A 406 -7.76 7.55 24.83
CA ARG A 406 -7.60 7.50 26.26
C ARG A 406 -7.82 8.88 26.88
N ASN A 407 -7.25 9.92 26.30
CA ASN A 407 -7.44 11.29 26.79
C ASN A 407 -8.92 11.71 26.72
N ILE A 408 -9.65 11.32 25.70
CA ILE A 408 -11.11 11.53 25.62
C ILE A 408 -11.84 10.75 26.72
N ALA A 409 -11.46 9.50 26.99
CA ALA A 409 -12.08 8.70 28.03
C ALA A 409 -11.81 9.23 29.45
N ASP A 410 -10.57 9.68 29.69
CA ASP A 410 -10.14 10.12 31.02
C ASP A 410 -10.54 11.57 31.34
N GLU A 411 -10.44 12.50 30.38
CA GLU A 411 -10.59 13.94 30.58
C GLU A 411 -11.63 14.62 29.65
N GLY A 412 -12.21 13.85 28.74
CA GLY A 412 -13.22 14.36 27.79
C GLY A 412 -14.60 14.45 28.42
N HIS A 413 -14.75 15.26 29.48
CA HIS A 413 -16.03 15.44 30.15
C HIS A 413 -17.01 16.17 29.23
N ILE A 414 -18.11 15.54 28.90
CA ILE A 414 -19.10 16.03 27.93
C ILE A 414 -19.84 17.30 28.42
N LEU A 415 -19.81 17.54 29.73
CA LEU A 415 -20.39 18.76 30.32
C LEU A 415 -19.64 20.04 29.93
N ALA A 416 -18.34 19.93 29.63
CA ALA A 416 -17.54 21.06 29.18
C ALA A 416 -17.69 21.26 27.67
N PRO A 417 -18.10 22.44 27.18
CA PRO A 417 -18.03 22.79 25.77
C PRO A 417 -16.56 22.98 25.34
N MET A 418 -16.33 23.20 24.06
CA MET A 418 -14.97 23.42 23.57
C MET A 418 -14.37 24.74 24.09
N PHE A 419 -15.16 25.81 24.16
CA PHE A 419 -14.70 27.13 24.54
C PHE A 419 -15.45 27.68 25.73
N ASN A 420 -14.73 28.43 26.56
CA ASN A 420 -15.28 29.34 27.54
C ASN A 420 -15.87 30.60 26.86
N PRO A 421 -16.69 31.41 27.56
CA PRO A 421 -17.26 32.63 27.01
C PRO A 421 -16.23 33.71 26.57
N ASP A 422 -15.02 33.65 27.11
CA ASP A 422 -13.90 34.53 26.76
C ASP A 422 -13.08 34.02 25.56
N GLY A 423 -13.49 32.91 24.94
CA GLY A 423 -12.83 32.32 23.79
C GLY A 423 -11.64 31.40 24.12
N THR A 424 -11.31 31.23 25.40
CA THR A 424 -10.28 30.25 25.82
C THR A 424 -10.81 28.83 25.75
N LEU A 425 -9.91 27.85 25.55
CA LEU A 425 -10.29 26.45 25.64
C LEU A 425 -10.70 26.08 27.06
N THR A 426 -11.66 25.18 27.21
CA THR A 426 -11.92 24.51 28.46
C THR A 426 -10.83 23.47 28.75
N HIS A 427 -10.70 23.04 30.00
CA HIS A 427 -9.75 22.00 30.38
C HIS A 427 -9.95 20.69 29.59
N SER A 428 -11.21 20.23 29.48
CA SER A 428 -11.54 19.03 28.70
C SER A 428 -11.21 19.20 27.20
N ALA A 429 -11.47 20.37 26.63
CA ALA A 429 -11.09 20.66 25.24
C ALA A 429 -9.57 20.61 25.06
N ALA A 430 -8.80 21.21 25.96
CA ALA A 430 -7.33 21.23 25.87
C ALA A 430 -6.73 19.82 25.94
N TYR A 431 -7.28 18.94 26.79
CA TYR A 431 -6.82 17.55 26.92
C TYR A 431 -7.25 16.63 25.76
N THR A 432 -8.35 16.93 25.10
CA THR A 432 -8.90 16.07 24.04
C THR A 432 -8.50 16.57 22.67
N VAL A 433 -9.14 17.60 22.17
CA VAL A 433 -8.94 18.12 20.82
C VAL A 433 -8.00 19.32 20.75
N GLY A 434 -7.55 19.82 21.91
CA GLY A 434 -6.81 21.07 22.03
C GLY A 434 -5.52 21.10 21.23
N ASP A 435 -4.72 20.04 21.24
CA ASP A 435 -3.50 19.94 20.43
C ASP A 435 -3.78 20.11 18.93
N PHE A 436 -4.84 19.47 18.46
CA PHE A 436 -5.25 19.56 17.05
C PHE A 436 -5.78 20.95 16.72
N TRP A 437 -6.63 21.50 17.57
CA TRP A 437 -7.17 22.85 17.36
C TRP A 437 -6.10 23.92 17.45
N TYR A 438 -5.17 23.82 18.41
CA TYR A 438 -4.05 24.74 18.56
C TYR A 438 -3.09 24.67 17.38
N GLY A 439 -2.94 23.48 16.77
CA GLY A 439 -2.29 23.27 15.48
C GLY A 439 -0.77 23.46 15.46
N LYS A 440 -0.12 23.46 16.64
CA LYS A 440 1.34 23.68 16.77
C LYS A 440 2.11 22.38 17.02
N ASN A 441 1.42 21.35 17.51
CA ASN A 441 2.01 20.07 17.89
C ASN A 441 1.94 19.09 16.73
N GLY A 442 3.10 18.66 16.24
CA GLY A 442 3.15 17.78 15.08
C GLY A 442 4.50 17.14 14.84
N ILE A 443 4.48 16.18 13.93
CA ILE A 443 5.67 15.56 13.34
C ILE A 443 5.56 15.71 11.83
N ASP A 444 6.48 16.44 11.24
CA ASP A 444 6.67 16.51 9.80
C ASP A 444 7.76 15.53 9.38
N THR A 445 7.43 14.68 8.43
CA THR A 445 8.36 13.66 7.90
C THR A 445 8.49 13.85 6.41
N GLU A 446 9.73 13.92 5.93
CA GLU A 446 10.06 13.87 4.52
C GLU A 446 10.97 12.65 4.27
N GLN A 447 10.56 11.78 3.33
CA GLN A 447 11.37 10.63 2.94
C GLN A 447 11.59 10.63 1.44
N ARG A 448 12.85 10.48 1.02
CA ARG A 448 13.25 10.42 -0.39
C ARG A 448 14.07 9.17 -0.65
N ILE A 449 13.67 8.43 -1.69
CA ILE A 449 14.38 7.24 -2.14
C ILE A 449 14.80 7.44 -3.60
N LEU A 450 16.08 7.35 -3.85
CA LEU A 450 16.65 7.26 -5.20
C LEU A 450 17.30 5.90 -5.35
N LYS A 451 16.86 5.11 -6.32
CA LYS A 451 17.41 3.79 -6.63
C LYS A 451 17.69 3.70 -8.12
N ASN A 452 18.85 3.18 -8.47
CA ASN A 452 19.17 2.86 -9.85
C ASN A 452 19.80 1.48 -9.94
N THR A 453 19.34 0.67 -10.89
CA THR A 453 19.86 -0.67 -11.18
C THR A 453 20.21 -0.75 -12.65
N VAL A 454 21.50 -0.93 -12.93
CA VAL A 454 22.00 -1.25 -14.26
C VAL A 454 22.20 -2.74 -14.37
N SER A 455 21.63 -3.36 -15.41
CA SER A 455 21.73 -4.81 -15.64
C SER A 455 22.27 -5.10 -17.03
N THR A 456 23.02 -6.18 -17.15
CA THR A 456 23.55 -6.67 -18.42
C THR A 456 23.24 -8.14 -18.58
N THR A 457 22.88 -8.55 -19.80
CA THR A 457 22.69 -9.95 -20.16
C THR A 457 23.47 -10.25 -21.43
N ALA A 458 24.45 -11.16 -21.34
CA ALA A 458 25.17 -11.69 -22.49
C ALA A 458 24.69 -13.10 -22.81
N SER A 459 24.18 -13.32 -24.01
CA SER A 459 23.58 -14.57 -24.49
C SER A 459 24.49 -15.24 -25.51
N PHE A 460 24.74 -16.54 -25.31
CA PHE A 460 25.59 -17.36 -26.18
C PHE A 460 24.90 -18.70 -26.48
N LEU A 461 25.41 -19.44 -27.45
CA LEU A 461 24.94 -20.77 -27.84
C LEU A 461 23.42 -20.79 -28.15
N LYS A 462 22.91 -19.81 -28.89
CA LYS A 462 21.48 -19.63 -29.20
C LYS A 462 20.64 -19.54 -27.92
N ASP A 463 21.04 -18.65 -27.00
CA ASP A 463 20.42 -18.37 -25.69
C ASP A 463 20.46 -19.51 -24.66
N LYS A 464 21.14 -20.63 -24.96
CA LYS A 464 21.31 -21.72 -23.97
C LYS A 464 22.25 -21.33 -22.83
N LEU A 465 23.25 -20.50 -23.07
CA LEU A 465 24.17 -19.96 -22.06
C LEU A 465 23.98 -18.45 -21.93
N ARG A 466 23.61 -17.98 -20.74
CA ARG A 466 23.43 -16.57 -20.43
C ARG A 466 24.32 -16.20 -19.24
N ILE A 467 25.06 -15.10 -19.36
CA ILE A 467 25.80 -14.49 -18.27
C ILE A 467 25.09 -13.19 -17.95
N LYS A 468 24.66 -13.03 -16.70
CA LYS A 468 23.93 -11.85 -16.23
C LYS A 468 24.71 -11.16 -15.12
N GLY A 469 24.71 -9.84 -15.12
CA GLY A 469 25.24 -9.01 -14.07
C GLY A 469 24.34 -7.83 -13.81
N ASP A 470 24.18 -7.46 -12.55
CA ASP A 470 23.50 -6.24 -12.15
C ASP A 470 24.27 -5.51 -11.07
N PHE A 471 24.08 -4.21 -11.06
CA PHE A 471 24.61 -3.31 -10.06
C PHE A 471 23.53 -2.33 -9.64
N THR A 472 23.23 -2.29 -8.34
CA THR A 472 22.21 -1.41 -7.74
C THR A 472 22.86 -0.47 -6.75
N PHE A 473 22.52 0.80 -6.86
CA PHE A 473 22.74 1.83 -5.86
C PHE A 473 21.39 2.37 -5.37
N GLN A 474 21.24 2.52 -4.06
CA GLN A 474 20.06 3.14 -3.46
C GLN A 474 20.48 4.10 -2.35
N ASN A 475 19.88 5.28 -2.32
CA ASN A 475 19.95 6.22 -1.21
C ASN A 475 18.54 6.45 -0.67
N ASN A 476 18.37 6.37 0.66
CA ASN A 476 17.12 6.62 1.36
C ASN A 476 17.40 7.65 2.45
N ASP A 477 16.89 8.87 2.25
CA ASP A 477 16.97 9.97 3.20
C ASP A 477 15.61 10.14 3.88
N ASN A 478 15.60 10.18 5.21
CA ASN A 478 14.43 10.40 6.03
C ASN A 478 14.71 11.51 7.02
N ASP A 479 14.02 12.63 6.83
CA ASP A 479 14.09 13.83 7.65
C ASP A 479 12.79 13.96 8.45
N GLN A 480 12.91 14.20 9.75
CA GLN A 480 11.77 14.33 10.63
C GLN A 480 11.97 15.51 11.57
N THR A 481 10.99 16.42 11.59
CA THR A 481 10.91 17.51 12.55
C THR A 481 9.70 17.30 13.44
N GLN A 482 9.90 17.27 14.76
CA GLN A 482 8.85 17.21 15.76
C GLN A 482 8.84 18.48 16.59
N ILE A 483 7.67 19.11 16.73
CA ILE A 483 7.45 20.27 17.59
C ILE A 483 6.41 19.89 18.64
N ARG A 484 6.69 20.28 19.89
CA ARG A 484 5.79 20.09 21.02
C ARG A 484 5.78 21.35 21.87
N VAL A 485 4.59 21.94 22.03
CA VAL A 485 4.35 23.12 22.85
C VAL A 485 3.13 22.88 23.75
N PRO A 486 3.07 23.53 24.94
CA PRO A 486 1.92 23.43 25.81
C PRO A 486 0.67 24.03 25.19
N VAL A 487 -0.49 23.46 25.46
CA VAL A 487 -1.79 23.96 24.99
C VAL A 487 -2.42 24.84 26.05
N PRO A 488 -2.72 26.13 25.76
CA PRO A 488 -3.33 27.05 26.72
C PRO A 488 -4.83 26.71 26.91
N PHE A 489 -5.29 26.83 28.16
CA PHE A 489 -6.69 26.73 28.53
C PHE A 489 -7.01 27.62 29.75
N SER A 490 -8.27 27.73 30.12
CA SER A 490 -8.69 28.45 31.31
C SER A 490 -9.76 27.73 32.10
N ARG A 491 -9.68 27.80 33.43
CA ARG A 491 -10.72 27.37 34.36
C ARG A 491 -11.48 28.53 34.98
N ARG A 492 -10.94 29.72 34.86
CA ARG A 492 -11.55 30.97 35.38
C ARG A 492 -11.20 32.15 34.48
N PRO A 493 -12.06 33.17 34.38
CA PRO A 493 -11.81 34.31 33.55
C PRO A 493 -10.45 34.98 33.82
N GLY A 494 -9.70 35.25 32.74
CA GLY A 494 -8.43 35.97 32.79
C GLY A 494 -7.24 35.19 33.34
N VAL A 495 -7.36 33.88 33.60
CA VAL A 495 -6.25 33.02 34.09
C VAL A 495 -5.97 31.96 33.06
N ILE A 496 -4.77 31.97 32.47
CA ILE A 496 -4.33 30.96 31.52
C ILE A 496 -3.50 29.89 32.23
N GLU A 497 -3.88 28.64 32.02
CA GLU A 497 -3.17 27.45 32.44
C GLU A 497 -2.75 26.65 31.18
N TYR A 498 -1.92 25.60 31.35
CA TYR A 498 -1.38 24.87 30.21
C TYR A 498 -1.47 23.36 30.43
N VAL A 499 -1.95 22.62 29.42
CA VAL A 499 -1.81 21.17 29.32
C VAL A 499 -0.49 20.85 28.64
N GLY A 500 0.21 19.82 29.11
CA GLY A 500 1.50 19.41 28.56
C GLY A 500 2.64 20.40 28.87
N SER A 501 2.58 21.13 29.99
CA SER A 501 3.56 22.16 30.39
C SER A 501 5.02 21.66 30.47
N SER A 502 5.23 20.34 30.59
CA SER A 502 6.56 19.71 30.51
C SER A 502 7.12 19.60 29.10
N LYS A 503 6.33 19.87 28.07
CA LYS A 503 6.69 19.77 26.65
C LYS A 503 6.76 21.15 26.05
N ASN A 504 7.96 21.60 25.75
CA ASN A 504 8.25 22.83 25.02
C ASN A 504 9.58 22.58 24.32
N ASP A 505 9.55 21.84 23.21
CA ASP A 505 10.76 21.38 22.54
C ASP A 505 10.58 21.18 21.05
N ILE A 506 11.71 21.24 20.36
CA ILE A 506 11.86 20.86 18.95
C ILE A 506 12.89 19.74 18.83
N GLN A 507 12.58 18.73 18.02
CA GLN A 507 13.45 17.62 17.74
C GLN A 507 13.60 17.41 16.24
N ASN A 508 14.84 17.45 15.74
CA ASN A 508 15.18 17.07 14.38
C ASN A 508 15.86 15.71 14.37
N THR A 509 15.38 14.83 13.50
CA THR A 509 15.97 13.51 13.25
C THR A 509 16.27 13.37 11.78
N ASN A 510 17.54 13.12 11.45
CA ASN A 510 17.99 12.90 10.09
C ASN A 510 18.60 11.50 9.98
N LYS A 511 18.06 10.67 9.10
CA LYS A 511 18.51 9.30 8.87
C LYS A 511 18.77 9.07 7.40
N THR A 512 20.03 8.81 7.05
CA THR A 512 20.45 8.44 5.70
C THR A 512 20.85 6.98 5.66
N THR A 513 20.33 6.22 4.68
CA THR A 513 20.73 4.85 4.42
C THR A 513 21.18 4.73 2.96
N SER A 514 22.44 4.39 2.76
CA SER A 514 22.98 4.07 1.45
C SER A 514 23.14 2.55 1.32
N TYR A 515 22.64 2.00 0.22
CA TYR A 515 22.67 0.58 -0.08
C TYR A 515 23.29 0.35 -1.45
N LEU A 516 24.11 -0.68 -1.54
CA LEU A 516 24.78 -1.12 -2.76
C LEU A 516 24.63 -2.63 -2.88
N ALA A 517 24.22 -3.11 -4.05
CA ALA A 517 24.18 -4.53 -4.35
C ALA A 517 24.79 -4.80 -5.74
N SER A 518 25.42 -5.96 -5.89
CA SER A 518 25.92 -6.44 -7.16
C SER A 518 25.78 -7.95 -7.24
N ASN A 519 25.23 -8.42 -8.36
CA ASN A 519 25.11 -9.83 -8.67
C ASN A 519 25.81 -10.12 -10.00
N ILE A 520 26.45 -11.26 -10.08
CA ILE A 520 26.95 -11.82 -11.34
C ILE A 520 26.67 -13.31 -11.33
N TYR A 521 26.02 -13.82 -12.39
CA TYR A 521 25.72 -15.23 -12.49
C TYR A 521 25.65 -15.72 -13.93
N GLY A 522 26.03 -16.98 -14.12
CA GLY A 522 25.88 -17.70 -15.36
C GLY A 522 24.77 -18.72 -15.25
N GLU A 523 23.93 -18.84 -16.27
CA GLU A 523 22.92 -19.89 -16.38
C GLU A 523 23.07 -20.63 -17.71
N TYR A 524 22.97 -21.95 -17.65
CA TYR A 524 22.91 -22.82 -18.83
C TYR A 524 21.60 -23.60 -18.80
N GLU A 525 20.88 -23.62 -19.93
CA GLU A 525 19.58 -24.23 -20.05
C GLU A 525 19.47 -24.96 -21.38
N ASP A 526 19.11 -26.26 -21.34
CA ASP A 526 18.94 -27.07 -22.55
C ASP A 526 17.95 -28.21 -22.32
N THR A 527 17.38 -28.72 -23.42
CA THR A 527 16.55 -29.92 -23.43
C THR A 527 17.19 -30.98 -24.32
N PHE A 528 17.58 -32.09 -23.74
CA PHE A 528 18.21 -33.20 -24.44
C PHE A 528 17.18 -34.29 -24.76
N LYS A 529 17.22 -34.81 -25.99
CA LYS A 529 16.31 -35.85 -26.47
C LYS A 529 14.82 -35.60 -26.19
N GLU A 530 14.44 -34.30 -26.15
CA GLU A 530 13.06 -33.84 -25.92
C GLU A 530 12.44 -34.24 -24.56
N VAL A 531 13.13 -35.01 -23.73
CA VAL A 531 12.61 -35.52 -22.44
C VAL A 531 13.47 -35.13 -21.22
N HIS A 532 14.70 -34.66 -21.43
CA HIS A 532 15.62 -34.29 -20.36
C HIS A 532 15.84 -32.80 -20.35
N TYR A 533 15.06 -32.06 -19.61
CA TYR A 533 15.30 -30.62 -19.37
C TYR A 533 16.30 -30.43 -18.23
N PHE A 534 17.30 -29.61 -18.48
CA PHE A 534 18.37 -29.30 -17.55
C PHE A 534 18.59 -27.78 -17.50
N LYS A 535 18.62 -27.21 -16.29
CA LYS A 535 19.00 -25.81 -16.07
C LYS A 535 19.96 -25.73 -14.88
N ALA A 536 21.14 -25.18 -15.10
CA ALA A 536 22.13 -24.95 -14.07
C ALA A 536 22.45 -23.46 -13.96
N MET A 537 22.62 -22.98 -12.75
CA MET A 537 22.99 -21.60 -12.46
C MET A 537 24.08 -21.59 -11.40
N VAL A 538 25.10 -20.76 -11.59
CA VAL A 538 26.13 -20.46 -10.61
C VAL A 538 26.37 -18.97 -10.57
N GLY A 539 26.52 -18.39 -9.37
CA GLY A 539 26.69 -16.96 -9.25
C GLY A 539 27.29 -16.50 -7.95
N TYR A 540 27.52 -15.20 -7.90
CA TYR A 540 28.07 -14.48 -6.77
C TYR A 540 27.22 -13.23 -6.50
N ASN A 541 26.98 -12.97 -5.21
CA ASN A 541 26.24 -11.83 -4.71
C ASN A 541 27.10 -11.03 -3.75
N TYR A 542 27.01 -9.71 -3.81
CA TYR A 542 27.59 -8.78 -2.85
C TYR A 542 26.55 -7.72 -2.49
N GLU A 543 26.41 -7.45 -1.19
CA GLU A 543 25.54 -6.39 -0.67
C GLU A 543 26.25 -5.61 0.44
N GLU A 544 26.06 -4.30 0.48
CA GLU A 544 26.50 -3.43 1.56
C GLU A 544 25.40 -2.43 1.90
N SER A 545 25.11 -2.26 3.17
CA SER A 545 24.26 -1.18 3.69
C SER A 545 25.02 -0.37 4.72
N ARG A 546 24.85 0.96 4.63
CA ARG A 546 25.39 1.93 5.60
C ARG A 546 24.25 2.84 6.04
N MET A 547 24.00 2.89 7.32
CA MET A 547 23.02 3.78 7.91
C MET A 547 23.71 4.75 8.86
N LYS A 548 23.37 6.03 8.74
CA LYS A 548 23.75 7.08 9.67
C LYS A 548 22.46 7.76 10.16
N ASN A 549 22.37 7.94 11.47
CA ASN A 549 21.26 8.64 12.11
C ASN A 549 21.81 9.72 13.03
N VAL A 550 21.20 10.91 13.00
CA VAL A 550 21.50 12.01 13.90
C VAL A 550 20.16 12.54 14.41
N LYS A 551 20.03 12.65 15.70
CA LYS A 551 18.84 13.20 16.37
C LYS A 551 19.30 14.32 17.31
N VAL A 552 18.65 15.46 17.23
CA VAL A 552 18.91 16.62 18.10
C VAL A 552 17.57 17.08 18.67
N LEU A 553 17.50 17.17 19.99
CA LEU A 553 16.35 17.76 20.70
C LEU A 553 16.84 18.95 21.51
N ARG A 554 16.11 20.06 21.43
CA ARG A 554 16.28 21.23 22.28
C ARG A 554 14.94 21.67 22.86
N ASN A 555 14.94 22.08 24.12
CA ASN A 555 13.75 22.62 24.77
C ASN A 555 13.80 24.15 24.89
N GLY A 556 12.69 24.75 25.37
CA GLY A 556 12.59 26.17 25.62
C GLY A 556 12.43 26.98 24.33
N LEU A 557 11.48 26.60 23.49
CA LEU A 557 11.07 27.42 22.34
C LEU A 557 10.65 28.80 22.83
N ILE A 558 11.15 29.84 22.18
CA ILE A 558 10.88 31.25 22.56
C ILE A 558 9.48 31.71 22.17
N PHE A 559 8.83 31.03 21.24
CA PHE A 559 7.43 31.17 20.87
C PHE A 559 6.96 29.87 20.19
N ASP A 560 5.65 29.65 20.18
CA ASP A 560 5.04 28.37 19.78
C ASP A 560 5.12 28.09 18.25
N ASP A 561 5.42 29.11 17.46
CA ASP A 561 5.66 29.02 16.00
C ASP A 561 7.15 28.89 15.65
N ALA A 562 8.02 28.60 16.61
CA ALA A 562 9.44 28.43 16.34
C ALA A 562 9.72 27.09 15.65
N GLU A 563 10.24 27.15 14.41
CA GLU A 563 10.53 25.99 13.57
C GLU A 563 12.03 25.63 13.51
N ASP A 564 12.89 26.41 14.19
CA ASP A 564 14.34 26.25 14.15
C ASP A 564 14.91 25.90 15.53
N LEU A 565 15.85 24.96 15.55
CA LEU A 565 16.60 24.57 16.77
C LEU A 565 17.27 25.77 17.47
N ASN A 566 17.68 26.79 16.74
CA ASN A 566 18.28 28.01 17.32
C ASN A 566 17.29 28.85 18.10
N MET A 567 15.99 28.66 17.89
CA MET A 567 14.92 29.35 18.62
C MET A 567 14.52 28.61 19.91
N ALA A 568 15.21 27.54 20.27
CA ALA A 568 15.04 26.81 21.50
C ALA A 568 16.19 27.16 22.46
N LEU A 569 15.93 28.00 23.45
CA LEU A 569 16.95 28.61 24.34
C LEU A 569 17.04 27.91 25.70
N GLY A 570 16.28 26.86 25.95
CA GLY A 570 16.33 26.10 27.20
C GLY A 570 17.64 25.34 27.41
N GLN A 571 17.83 24.86 28.62
CA GLN A 571 19.08 24.19 29.01
C GLN A 571 19.17 22.73 28.54
N THR A 572 18.06 22.09 28.20
CA THR A 572 18.05 20.71 27.75
C THR A 572 18.44 20.64 26.29
N ILE A 573 19.59 20.03 26.04
CA ILE A 573 20.07 19.67 24.71
C ILE A 573 20.34 18.16 24.76
N ASN A 574 19.61 17.40 23.96
CA ASN A 574 19.85 15.96 23.82
C ASN A 574 20.26 15.66 22.40
N THR A 575 21.39 14.98 22.23
CA THR A 575 21.91 14.55 20.93
C THR A 575 22.13 13.06 20.95
N GLU A 576 21.60 12.37 19.96
CA GLU A 576 21.81 10.94 19.74
C GLU A 576 22.39 10.74 18.34
N GLY A 577 23.36 9.84 18.24
CA GLY A 577 23.95 9.45 16.97
C GLY A 577 23.92 7.94 16.79
N GLY A 578 23.67 7.48 15.58
CA GLY A 578 23.73 6.07 15.23
C GLY A 578 24.49 5.85 13.94
N TYR A 579 25.30 4.81 13.91
CA TYR A 579 25.93 4.32 12.70
C TYR A 579 25.86 2.81 12.67
N SER A 580 25.38 2.28 11.56
CA SER A 580 25.42 0.84 11.34
C SER A 580 25.91 0.57 9.92
N LYS A 581 26.68 -0.49 9.78
CA LYS A 581 27.17 -0.96 8.49
C LYS A 581 27.19 -2.47 8.50
N TRP A 582 26.65 -3.06 7.46
CA TRP A 582 26.78 -4.49 7.25
C TRP A 582 27.15 -4.81 5.80
N ARG A 583 27.74 -5.96 5.59
CA ARG A 583 28.10 -6.50 4.29
C ARG A 583 27.76 -7.97 4.24
N ILE A 584 27.30 -8.42 3.08
CA ILE A 584 27.09 -9.83 2.79
C ILE A 584 27.79 -10.14 1.47
N SER A 585 28.48 -11.26 1.43
CA SER A 585 29.12 -11.77 0.23
C SER A 585 28.85 -13.27 0.15
N GLY A 586 28.35 -13.75 -0.99
CA GLY A 586 27.94 -15.14 -1.12
C GLY A 586 28.09 -15.71 -2.52
N GLY A 587 28.47 -16.97 -2.59
CA GLY A 587 28.39 -17.78 -3.80
C GLY A 587 27.17 -18.69 -3.74
N PHE A 588 26.49 -18.86 -4.85
CA PHE A 588 25.31 -19.73 -4.94
C PHE A 588 25.31 -20.59 -6.19
N PHE A 589 24.68 -21.75 -6.10
CA PHE A 589 24.32 -22.49 -7.28
C PHE A 589 22.91 -23.07 -7.18
N ARG A 590 22.29 -23.29 -8.33
CA ARG A 590 21.00 -23.97 -8.49
C ARG A 590 21.10 -24.95 -9.64
N LEU A 591 20.52 -26.10 -9.46
CA LEU A 591 20.36 -27.13 -10.47
C LEU A 591 18.89 -27.55 -10.53
N ASN A 592 18.29 -27.44 -11.71
CA ASN A 592 16.95 -27.97 -11.99
C ASN A 592 17.07 -29.05 -13.08
N TYR A 593 16.44 -30.17 -12.85
CA TYR A 593 16.33 -31.24 -13.81
C TYR A 593 14.90 -31.75 -13.87
N VAL A 594 14.35 -31.86 -15.09
CA VAL A 594 13.01 -32.41 -15.31
C VAL A 594 13.12 -33.56 -16.31
N PHE A 595 12.57 -34.69 -15.95
CA PHE A 595 12.49 -35.88 -16.80
C PHE A 595 11.07 -36.11 -17.26
N ASN A 596 10.85 -36.10 -18.58
CA ASN A 596 9.59 -36.35 -19.26
C ASN A 596 8.39 -35.59 -18.67
N ASP A 597 8.60 -34.33 -18.28
CA ASP A 597 7.63 -33.42 -17.64
C ASP A 597 6.90 -34.01 -16.41
N ARG A 598 7.47 -35.05 -15.80
CA ARG A 598 6.86 -35.78 -14.66
C ARG A 598 7.71 -35.83 -13.41
N TYR A 599 9.03 -35.92 -13.55
CA TYR A 599 9.93 -36.03 -12.40
C TYR A 599 10.80 -34.78 -12.33
N LEU A 600 10.65 -34.04 -11.25
CA LEU A 600 11.37 -32.80 -11.02
C LEU A 600 12.37 -32.97 -9.88
N LEU A 601 13.60 -32.54 -10.10
CA LEU A 601 14.65 -32.46 -9.09
C LEU A 601 15.21 -31.06 -9.07
N GLU A 602 15.27 -30.47 -7.89
CA GLU A 602 15.91 -29.17 -7.65
C GLU A 602 16.95 -29.30 -6.54
N VAL A 603 18.14 -28.74 -6.78
CA VAL A 603 19.21 -28.65 -5.79
C VAL A 603 19.65 -27.19 -5.70
N ASN A 604 19.58 -26.62 -4.50
CA ASN A 604 20.01 -25.27 -4.21
C ASN A 604 21.13 -25.27 -3.17
N CYS A 605 22.13 -24.45 -3.36
CA CYS A 605 23.18 -24.22 -2.37
C CYS A 605 23.53 -22.72 -2.31
N LEU A 606 23.67 -22.22 -1.12
CA LEU A 606 24.16 -20.88 -0.83
C LEU A 606 25.27 -20.97 0.23
N LEU A 607 26.44 -20.42 -0.10
CA LEU A 607 27.53 -20.20 0.83
C LEU A 607 27.75 -18.69 0.95
N TYR A 608 27.54 -18.13 2.14
CA TYR A 608 27.67 -16.69 2.36
C TYR A 608 28.38 -16.38 3.68
N THR A 609 28.96 -15.18 3.75
CA THR A 609 29.52 -14.65 4.99
C THR A 609 28.37 -14.21 5.92
N SER A 610 28.53 -14.43 7.23
CA SER A 610 27.63 -13.78 8.19
C SER A 610 27.81 -12.27 8.12
N PRO A 611 26.74 -11.47 8.33
CA PRO A 611 26.87 -10.03 8.45
C PRO A 611 27.83 -9.67 9.60
N SER A 612 28.82 -8.87 9.32
CA SER A 612 29.78 -8.36 10.32
C SER A 612 29.43 -6.92 10.67
#